data_324ce0d2000824fc2ec339dcfd698661
#
_entry.id   324ce0d2000824fc2ec339dcfd698661
#
_cell.length_a   1.000
_cell.length_b   1.000
_cell.length_c   1.000
_cell.angle_alpha   90.00
_cell.angle_beta   90.00
_cell.angle_gamma   90.00
#
_symmetry.space_group_name_H-M   'P 1'
#
loop_
_entity.id
_entity.type
_entity.pdbx_description
1 polymer ?
#
loop_
_entity_poly.entity_id
_entity_poly.type
_entity_poly.pdbx_seq_one_letter_code
_entity_poly.pdbx_strand_id
1 'polypeptide(L)'
;MMKYEAGKTYHVEAVLSTTDRNIQVYVDGKRVGLRMFYAPVATIERIAFRTGEMRTFPTVDTPADQTYDLPDAGGQEPLAEYRIANVKTSSTDKDASSAFLKYADFSHYAESFNGMEDENIVQAIPNAKASEWMEENIPLFECPQRNFEEMYYYRWWSLRKHIKETPVGYGMTEFLVQRSYSDKYNLIACAIGHHIYESRWLRDPKYLDQIIHTWYRGNDGGPMKKMDKFSSWNADAVLARYMVDGDKDFMLDMTKDLETEYQRWERTNRLKNGLYWQGDVQDGMEESISGGRKKKYARPTINSYMYGNAKALSIMGILSGDEGMAMRYGMRADTLKSLVENDLWNTRHQFFETMRTDS
;
A
#
# COMPACT_ATOMS: atom_id res chain seq x y z
N MET A 1 -11.74 22.65 -7.70
CA MET A 1 -11.59 23.77 -6.76
C MET A 1 -12.74 24.72 -7.00
N MET A 2 -13.54 25.03 -5.98
CA MET A 2 -14.65 25.97 -6.12
C MET A 2 -14.08 27.40 -6.07
N LYS A 3 -14.48 28.25 -7.01
CA LYS A 3 -14.18 29.70 -6.95
C LYS A 3 -15.14 30.36 -5.96
N TYR A 4 -14.64 31.16 -5.06
CA TYR A 4 -15.45 31.98 -4.16
C TYR A 4 -15.59 33.42 -4.70
N GLU A 5 -16.63 34.10 -4.26
CA GLU A 5 -16.91 35.49 -4.60
C GLU A 5 -16.75 36.36 -3.33
N ALA A 6 -16.00 37.45 -3.44
CA ALA A 6 -15.82 38.35 -2.33
C ALA A 6 -17.15 38.98 -1.87
N GLY A 7 -17.34 39.10 -0.57
CA GLY A 7 -18.58 39.64 0.02
C GLY A 7 -19.75 38.67 0.08
N LYS A 8 -19.62 37.45 -0.42
CA LYS A 8 -20.66 36.42 -0.36
C LYS A 8 -20.49 35.54 0.87
N THR A 9 -21.62 35.23 1.49
CA THR A 9 -21.66 34.25 2.59
C THR A 9 -21.95 32.86 2.04
N TYR A 10 -21.19 31.89 2.50
CA TYR A 10 -21.35 30.48 2.12
C TYR A 10 -21.69 29.65 3.37
N HIS A 11 -22.62 28.72 3.22
CA HIS A 11 -22.84 27.70 4.23
C HIS A 11 -21.92 26.50 3.91
N VAL A 12 -21.00 26.20 4.84
CA VAL A 12 -20.07 25.09 4.67
C VAL A 12 -20.40 24.02 5.67
N GLU A 13 -20.62 22.82 5.20
CA GLU A 13 -20.82 21.61 6.01
C GLU A 13 -19.69 20.62 5.73
N ALA A 14 -19.08 20.09 6.79
CA ALA A 14 -18.11 19.02 6.70
C ALA A 14 -18.65 17.80 7.46
N VAL A 15 -18.87 16.71 6.74
CA VAL A 15 -19.27 15.42 7.32
C VAL A 15 -18.04 14.55 7.40
N LEU A 16 -17.65 14.19 8.64
CA LEU A 16 -16.47 13.38 8.90
C LEU A 16 -16.93 12.01 9.41
N SER A 17 -16.42 10.96 8.79
CA SER A 17 -16.63 9.58 9.23
C SER A 17 -15.30 8.96 9.61
N THR A 18 -15.14 8.62 10.89
CA THR A 18 -13.96 7.89 11.36
C THR A 18 -13.99 6.43 10.93
N THR A 19 -15.18 5.86 10.83
CA THR A 19 -15.43 4.49 10.35
C THR A 19 -15.08 4.37 8.86
N ASP A 20 -15.62 5.27 8.03
CA ASP A 20 -15.37 5.27 6.58
C ASP A 20 -14.08 6.01 6.21
N ARG A 21 -13.40 6.60 7.20
CA ARG A 21 -12.14 7.32 7.05
C ARG A 21 -12.18 8.43 6.01
N ASN A 22 -13.26 9.15 5.95
CA ASN A 22 -13.40 10.21 4.97
C ASN A 22 -13.99 11.50 5.54
N ILE A 23 -13.78 12.58 4.79
CA ILE A 23 -14.42 13.86 4.97
C ILE A 23 -15.14 14.25 3.68
N GLN A 24 -16.40 14.55 3.77
CA GLN A 24 -17.22 15.11 2.70
C GLN A 24 -17.46 16.58 2.99
N VAL A 25 -17.22 17.44 2.03
CA VAL A 25 -17.42 18.88 2.17
C VAL A 25 -18.52 19.34 1.24
N TYR A 26 -19.47 20.03 1.81
CA TYR A 26 -20.58 20.63 1.10
C TYR A 26 -20.53 22.14 1.23
N VAL A 27 -20.88 22.84 0.18
CA VAL A 27 -21.05 24.29 0.17
C VAL A 27 -22.43 24.60 -0.40
N ASP A 28 -23.24 25.33 0.39
CA ASP A 28 -24.64 25.63 0.05
C ASP A 28 -25.44 24.37 -0.36
N GLY A 29 -25.22 23.25 0.36
CA GLY A 29 -25.86 21.96 0.13
C GLY A 29 -25.29 21.15 -1.04
N LYS A 30 -24.35 21.67 -1.80
CA LYS A 30 -23.72 20.96 -2.93
C LYS A 30 -22.38 20.38 -2.48
N ARG A 31 -22.17 19.07 -2.67
CA ARG A 31 -20.89 18.44 -2.39
C ARG A 31 -19.79 18.97 -3.31
N VAL A 32 -18.76 19.53 -2.73
CA VAL A 32 -17.61 20.13 -3.44
C VAL A 32 -16.31 19.36 -3.23
N GLY A 33 -16.30 18.43 -2.28
CA GLY A 33 -15.11 17.64 -2.00
C GLY A 33 -15.43 16.35 -1.26
N LEU A 34 -14.62 15.33 -1.54
CA LEU A 34 -14.47 14.10 -0.79
C LEU A 34 -12.98 13.86 -0.63
N ARG A 35 -12.54 13.57 0.58
CA ARG A 35 -11.14 13.22 0.87
C ARG A 35 -11.11 12.06 1.85
N MET A 36 -10.15 11.17 1.66
CA MET A 36 -9.87 10.11 2.62
C MET A 36 -8.93 10.65 3.72
N PHE A 37 -9.06 10.12 4.92
CA PHE A 37 -8.06 10.36 5.94
C PHE A 37 -6.75 9.69 5.56
N TYR A 38 -5.66 10.39 5.80
CA TYR A 38 -4.32 9.85 5.54
C TYR A 38 -3.97 8.65 6.42
N ALA A 39 -4.43 8.68 7.67
CA ALA A 39 -4.25 7.61 8.64
C ALA A 39 -5.57 7.30 9.35
N PRO A 40 -5.73 6.11 9.94
CA PRO A 40 -6.87 5.80 10.80
C PRO A 40 -6.92 6.77 11.97
N VAL A 41 -8.11 7.29 12.24
CA VAL A 41 -8.37 8.15 13.41
C VAL A 41 -9.61 7.63 14.13
N ALA A 42 -9.52 7.51 15.45
CA ALA A 42 -10.64 7.09 16.26
C ALA A 42 -11.57 8.28 16.61
N THR A 43 -10.98 9.47 16.74
CA THR A 43 -11.67 10.70 17.15
C THR A 43 -11.18 11.91 16.39
N ILE A 44 -12.03 12.92 16.27
CA ILE A 44 -11.66 14.23 15.75
C ILE A 44 -11.59 15.18 16.94
N GLU A 45 -10.39 15.61 17.28
CA GLU A 45 -10.14 16.43 18.48
C GLU A 45 -10.09 17.92 18.20
N ARG A 46 -9.80 18.30 16.95
CA ARG A 46 -9.59 19.70 16.59
C ARG A 46 -10.08 20.03 15.20
N ILE A 47 -10.70 21.19 15.07
CA ILE A 47 -11.02 21.83 13.79
C ILE A 47 -10.24 23.16 13.75
N ALA A 48 -9.49 23.38 12.69
CA ALA A 48 -8.76 24.63 12.47
C ALA A 48 -9.18 25.24 11.12
N PHE A 49 -9.35 26.56 11.11
CA PHE A 49 -9.59 27.31 9.88
C PHE A 49 -8.31 28.07 9.53
N ARG A 50 -7.88 27.95 8.29
CA ARG A 50 -6.65 28.55 7.81
C ARG A 50 -6.88 29.25 6.48
N THR A 51 -6.13 30.32 6.27
CA THR A 51 -5.95 30.99 4.98
C THR A 51 -4.56 30.64 4.47
N GLY A 52 -4.42 30.25 3.23
CA GLY A 52 -3.15 29.85 2.63
C GLY A 52 -3.24 28.53 1.88
N GLU A 53 -2.15 28.14 1.26
CA GLU A 53 -2.06 26.88 0.55
C GLU A 53 -2.19 25.67 1.47
N MET A 54 -3.04 24.73 1.10
CA MET A 54 -3.17 23.48 1.80
C MET A 54 -2.18 22.47 1.19
N ARG A 55 -1.45 21.76 2.05
CA ARG A 55 -0.62 20.64 1.56
C ARG A 55 -1.46 19.64 0.78
N THR A 56 -1.08 19.43 -0.45
CA THR A 56 -1.81 18.52 -1.37
C THR A 56 -1.46 17.06 -1.10
N PHE A 57 -0.27 16.79 -0.55
CA PHE A 57 0.25 15.45 -0.32
C PHE A 57 0.96 15.40 1.04
N PRO A 58 0.29 14.89 2.10
CA PRO A 58 0.99 14.56 3.33
C PRO A 58 1.99 13.44 3.03
N THR A 59 3.20 13.57 3.54
CA THR A 59 4.23 12.53 3.51
C THR A 59 4.39 11.92 4.89
N VAL A 60 5.07 10.79 4.99
CA VAL A 60 5.43 10.18 6.28
C VAL A 60 6.28 11.13 7.16
N ASP A 61 6.96 12.07 6.52
CA ASP A 61 7.78 13.08 7.20
C ASP A 61 6.98 14.32 7.66
N THR A 62 5.67 14.33 7.41
CA THR A 62 4.76 15.40 7.83
C THR A 62 3.63 14.91 8.75
N PRO A 63 3.86 13.94 9.62
CA PRO A 63 2.83 13.50 10.52
C PRO A 63 2.66 14.54 11.61
N ALA A 64 1.48 14.90 11.92
CA ALA A 64 1.07 15.50 13.18
C ALA A 64 1.72 16.84 13.61
N ASP A 65 2.92 17.21 13.18
CA ASP A 65 3.52 18.47 13.59
C ASP A 65 3.19 19.60 12.61
N GLN A 66 2.15 20.34 12.95
CA GLN A 66 1.70 21.49 12.16
C GLN A 66 2.54 22.77 12.40
N THR A 67 3.56 22.71 13.24
CA THR A 67 4.50 23.83 13.45
C THR A 67 5.41 24.04 12.24
N TYR A 68 5.56 23.04 11.40
CA TYR A 68 6.28 23.12 10.13
C TYR A 68 5.35 23.16 8.90
N ASP A 69 4.27 23.90 8.99
CA ASP A 69 3.60 24.30 7.75
C ASP A 69 4.63 24.98 6.86
N LEU A 70 4.63 24.57 5.59
CA LEU A 70 5.55 25.16 4.63
C LEU A 70 5.56 26.67 4.78
N PRO A 71 6.72 27.28 4.97
CA PRO A 71 6.83 28.71 4.81
C PRO A 71 6.31 29.05 3.42
N ASP A 72 5.59 30.14 3.30
CA ASP A 72 4.92 30.59 2.08
C ASP A 72 5.63 30.14 0.82
N ALA A 73 5.02 29.16 0.13
CA ALA A 73 5.55 28.69 -1.13
C ALA A 73 5.23 29.73 -2.20
N GLY A 74 6.03 30.76 -2.23
CA GLY A 74 6.02 31.78 -3.27
C GLY A 74 5.03 32.93 -3.04
N GLY A 75 5.48 34.11 -3.05
CA GLY A 75 4.79 35.36 -3.25
C GLY A 75 3.75 35.76 -2.17
N GLN A 76 3.83 36.94 -1.66
CA GLN A 76 2.78 37.48 -0.80
C GLN A 76 1.46 37.56 -1.58
N GLU A 77 0.53 36.64 -1.24
CA GLU A 77 -0.85 36.78 -1.67
C GLU A 77 -1.49 38.03 -1.04
N PRO A 78 -2.39 38.71 -1.73
CA PRO A 78 -3.12 39.86 -1.18
C PRO A 78 -3.79 39.50 0.14
N LEU A 79 -3.70 40.38 1.13
CA LEU A 79 -4.35 40.16 2.41
C LEU A 79 -5.84 39.90 2.22
N ALA A 80 -6.29 38.73 2.66
CA ALA A 80 -7.70 38.34 2.60
C ALA A 80 -8.27 38.22 4.02
N GLU A 81 -9.40 38.83 4.26
CA GLU A 81 -10.13 38.73 5.53
C GLU A 81 -11.30 37.74 5.34
N TYR A 82 -11.35 36.74 6.20
CA TYR A 82 -12.45 35.79 6.26
C TYR A 82 -13.13 35.89 7.61
N ARG A 83 -14.46 35.94 7.58
CA ARG A 83 -15.28 35.88 8.79
C ARG A 83 -15.92 34.52 8.90
N ILE A 84 -15.67 33.82 10.00
CA ILE A 84 -16.25 32.54 10.30
C ILE A 84 -17.23 32.74 11.45
N ALA A 85 -18.47 32.35 11.25
CA ALA A 85 -19.53 32.52 12.23
C ALA A 85 -20.40 31.26 12.29
N ASN A 86 -21.14 31.11 13.39
CA ASN A 86 -22.11 30.02 13.58
C ASN A 86 -21.52 28.61 13.44
N VAL A 87 -20.29 28.40 13.91
CA VAL A 87 -19.68 27.07 13.94
C VAL A 87 -20.47 26.17 14.88
N LYS A 88 -21.02 25.10 14.35
CA LYS A 88 -21.74 24.06 15.10
C LYS A 88 -21.12 22.72 14.83
N THR A 89 -20.95 21.92 15.85
CA THR A 89 -20.53 20.53 15.74
C THR A 89 -21.63 19.64 16.33
N SER A 90 -21.88 18.54 15.66
CA SER A 90 -22.78 17.51 16.18
C SER A 90 -22.21 16.14 15.84
N SER A 91 -22.40 15.16 16.70
CA SER A 91 -22.17 13.76 16.36
C SER A 91 -23.53 13.14 16.01
N THR A 92 -23.56 12.42 14.92
CA THR A 92 -24.72 11.58 14.59
C THR A 92 -24.21 10.17 14.41
N ASP A 93 -24.73 9.23 15.20
CA ASP A 93 -24.64 7.82 14.83
C ASP A 93 -25.56 7.63 13.62
N LYS A 94 -25.03 7.88 12.45
CA LYS A 94 -25.72 7.48 11.23
C LYS A 94 -25.52 5.98 11.11
N ASP A 95 -26.61 5.26 11.21
CA ASP A 95 -26.67 3.84 10.90
C ASP A 95 -25.91 3.56 9.60
N ALA A 96 -25.20 2.45 9.55
CA ALA A 96 -24.46 1.98 8.37
C ALA A 96 -25.33 1.83 7.10
N SER A 97 -26.64 2.01 7.22
CA SER A 97 -27.65 1.94 6.15
C SER A 97 -27.60 3.09 5.14
N SER A 98 -26.78 4.14 5.36
CA SER A 98 -26.65 5.28 4.45
C SER A 98 -25.36 5.21 3.61
N ALA A 99 -24.85 4.03 3.34
CA ALA A 99 -23.73 3.86 2.40
C ALA A 99 -24.10 4.52 1.05
N PHE A 100 -23.25 5.42 0.58
CA PHE A 100 -23.46 6.17 -0.66
C PHE A 100 -23.52 5.25 -1.88
N LEU A 101 -22.72 4.18 -1.87
CA LEU A 101 -22.74 3.11 -2.87
C LEU A 101 -23.27 1.83 -2.22
N LYS A 102 -24.08 1.09 -2.95
CA LYS A 102 -24.59 -0.22 -2.54
C LYS A 102 -24.03 -1.29 -3.46
N TYR A 103 -23.60 -2.41 -2.91
CA TYR A 103 -23.09 -3.50 -3.73
C TYR A 103 -24.11 -4.02 -4.75
N ALA A 104 -25.39 -3.97 -4.43
CA ALA A 104 -26.45 -4.37 -5.36
C ALA A 104 -26.39 -3.63 -6.73
N ASP A 105 -25.87 -2.41 -6.76
CA ASP A 105 -25.73 -1.64 -8.00
C ASP A 105 -24.59 -2.19 -8.90
N PHE A 106 -23.67 -2.98 -8.33
CA PHE A 106 -22.46 -3.52 -8.97
C PHE A 106 -22.42 -5.06 -9.02
N SER A 107 -23.41 -5.76 -8.43
CA SER A 107 -23.44 -7.23 -8.35
C SER A 107 -23.41 -7.91 -9.73
N HIS A 108 -23.97 -7.26 -10.74
CA HIS A 108 -23.99 -7.73 -12.11
C HIS A 108 -22.59 -7.99 -12.70
N TYR A 109 -21.56 -7.34 -12.19
CA TYR A 109 -20.17 -7.60 -12.60
C TYR A 109 -19.72 -9.01 -12.22
N ALA A 110 -19.97 -9.42 -10.98
CA ALA A 110 -19.59 -10.78 -10.54
C ALA A 110 -20.32 -11.85 -11.35
N GLU A 111 -21.61 -11.64 -11.65
CA GLU A 111 -22.41 -12.56 -12.48
C GLU A 111 -21.85 -12.65 -13.91
N SER A 112 -21.53 -11.49 -14.50
CA SER A 112 -20.94 -11.43 -15.84
C SER A 112 -19.62 -12.17 -15.92
N PHE A 113 -18.72 -11.95 -14.95
CA PHE A 113 -17.40 -12.58 -14.94
C PHE A 113 -17.47 -14.08 -14.66
N ASN A 114 -18.40 -14.54 -13.82
CA ASN A 114 -18.66 -15.97 -13.63
C ASN A 114 -19.07 -16.66 -14.93
N GLY A 115 -19.76 -15.97 -15.83
CA GLY A 115 -20.14 -16.50 -17.15
C GLY A 115 -19.01 -16.56 -18.18
N MET A 116 -17.82 -16.03 -17.87
CA MET A 116 -16.67 -15.99 -18.80
C MET A 116 -15.88 -17.31 -18.85
N GLU A 117 -16.06 -18.21 -17.88
CA GLU A 117 -15.27 -19.45 -17.75
C GLU A 117 -16.05 -20.58 -17.09
N ASP A 118 -15.61 -21.81 -17.32
CA ASP A 118 -16.20 -23.04 -16.77
C ASP A 118 -15.70 -23.39 -15.35
N GLU A 119 -14.92 -22.53 -14.71
CA GLU A 119 -14.29 -22.73 -13.39
C GLU A 119 -13.66 -24.13 -13.20
N ASN A 120 -12.81 -24.52 -14.12
CA ASN A 120 -12.13 -25.81 -14.07
C ASN A 120 -11.17 -25.97 -12.87
N ILE A 121 -10.79 -24.86 -12.23
CA ILE A 121 -9.91 -24.83 -11.05
C ILE A 121 -10.57 -23.98 -9.98
N VAL A 122 -10.92 -24.62 -8.87
CA VAL A 122 -11.52 -23.98 -7.71
C VAL A 122 -10.46 -23.82 -6.62
N GLN A 123 -10.29 -22.61 -6.11
CA GLN A 123 -9.48 -22.32 -4.93
C GLN A 123 -10.39 -22.12 -3.68
N ALA A 124 -9.98 -21.31 -2.71
CA ALA A 124 -10.74 -21.15 -1.47
C ALA A 124 -12.16 -20.57 -1.68
N ILE A 125 -12.34 -19.70 -2.68
CA ILE A 125 -13.61 -18.98 -2.90
C ILE A 125 -14.10 -19.27 -4.32
N PRO A 126 -15.08 -20.16 -4.52
CA PRO A 126 -15.60 -20.52 -5.84
C PRO A 126 -16.43 -19.39 -6.49
N ASN A 127 -16.64 -19.47 -7.80
CA ASN A 127 -17.46 -18.50 -8.56
C ASN A 127 -18.87 -18.37 -7.97
N ALA A 128 -19.48 -19.46 -7.50
CA ALA A 128 -20.78 -19.43 -6.85
C ALA A 128 -20.83 -18.55 -5.59
N LYS A 129 -19.67 -18.25 -4.98
CA LYS A 129 -19.53 -17.37 -3.82
C LYS A 129 -18.92 -16.01 -4.14
N ALA A 130 -18.65 -15.72 -5.40
CA ALA A 130 -17.94 -14.51 -5.80
C ALA A 130 -18.69 -13.25 -5.41
N SER A 131 -19.99 -13.18 -5.67
CA SER A 131 -20.82 -12.00 -5.37
C SER A 131 -20.91 -11.74 -3.87
N GLU A 132 -21.22 -12.77 -3.08
CA GLU A 132 -21.29 -12.69 -1.62
C GLU A 132 -19.94 -12.24 -1.03
N TRP A 133 -18.85 -12.85 -1.46
CA TRP A 133 -17.51 -12.50 -0.99
C TRP A 133 -17.11 -11.07 -1.36
N MET A 134 -17.44 -10.60 -2.58
CA MET A 134 -17.16 -9.23 -3.00
C MET A 134 -17.98 -8.23 -2.19
N GLU A 135 -19.25 -8.49 -1.93
CA GLU A 135 -20.10 -7.64 -1.09
C GLU A 135 -19.51 -7.44 0.31
N GLU A 136 -19.03 -8.52 0.91
CA GLU A 136 -18.48 -8.52 2.27
C GLU A 136 -17.10 -7.87 2.34
N ASN A 137 -16.27 -8.05 1.32
CA ASN A 137 -14.83 -7.82 1.45
C ASN A 137 -14.26 -6.64 0.69
N ILE A 138 -14.86 -6.19 -0.42
CA ILE A 138 -14.22 -5.16 -1.23
C ILE A 138 -14.75 -3.75 -0.95
N PRO A 139 -13.92 -2.71 -1.08
CA PRO A 139 -14.43 -1.34 -1.19
C PRO A 139 -15.19 -1.17 -2.50
N LEU A 140 -16.25 -0.35 -2.49
CA LEU A 140 -17.03 -0.08 -3.69
C LEU A 140 -16.45 1.12 -4.45
N PHE A 141 -16.60 1.08 -5.76
CA PHE A 141 -16.07 2.10 -6.67
C PHE A 141 -17.09 2.38 -7.77
N GLU A 142 -17.34 3.66 -8.03
CA GLU A 142 -18.17 4.13 -9.13
C GLU A 142 -17.35 5.06 -10.03
N CYS A 143 -17.42 4.85 -11.33
CA CYS A 143 -16.71 5.65 -12.31
C CYS A 143 -17.59 5.93 -13.54
N PRO A 144 -17.63 7.19 -14.03
CA PRO A 144 -18.34 7.51 -15.27
C PRO A 144 -17.80 6.75 -16.50
N GLN A 145 -16.53 6.39 -16.49
CA GLN A 145 -15.92 5.53 -17.51
C GLN A 145 -16.14 4.06 -17.14
N ARG A 146 -17.18 3.47 -17.75
CA ARG A 146 -17.60 2.09 -17.49
C ARG A 146 -16.50 1.05 -17.59
N ASN A 147 -15.58 1.18 -18.52
CA ASN A 147 -14.48 0.25 -18.68
C ASN A 147 -13.49 0.26 -17.49
N PHE A 148 -13.29 1.40 -16.81
CA PHE A 148 -12.50 1.45 -15.59
C PHE A 148 -13.22 0.84 -14.40
N GLU A 149 -14.53 1.07 -14.30
CA GLU A 149 -15.37 0.47 -13.27
C GLU A 149 -15.40 -1.06 -13.42
N GLU A 150 -15.66 -1.55 -14.64
CA GLU A 150 -15.63 -2.99 -14.94
C GLU A 150 -14.26 -3.61 -14.61
N MET A 151 -13.16 -2.98 -14.99
CA MET A 151 -11.80 -3.43 -14.68
C MET A 151 -11.55 -3.48 -13.18
N TYR A 152 -12.05 -2.50 -12.41
CA TYR A 152 -11.94 -2.48 -10.97
C TYR A 152 -12.59 -3.72 -10.33
N TYR A 153 -13.85 -4.01 -10.69
CA TYR A 153 -14.54 -5.19 -10.17
C TYR A 153 -13.96 -6.50 -10.69
N TYR A 154 -13.48 -6.53 -11.94
CA TYR A 154 -12.78 -7.69 -12.50
C TYR A 154 -11.51 -8.02 -11.70
N ARG A 155 -10.73 -7.03 -11.29
CA ARG A 155 -9.54 -7.27 -10.48
C ARG A 155 -9.87 -7.91 -9.13
N TRP A 156 -10.92 -7.49 -8.45
CA TRP A 156 -11.37 -8.10 -7.20
C TRP A 156 -11.91 -9.51 -7.42
N TRP A 157 -12.73 -9.68 -8.45
CA TRP A 157 -13.22 -11.02 -8.83
C TRP A 157 -12.08 -11.97 -9.16
N SER A 158 -11.04 -11.52 -9.87
CA SER A 158 -9.84 -12.29 -10.16
C SER A 158 -9.00 -12.55 -8.92
N LEU A 159 -8.74 -11.52 -8.08
CA LEU A 159 -7.94 -11.64 -6.85
C LEU A 159 -8.45 -12.77 -5.96
N ARG A 160 -9.77 -12.87 -5.73
CA ARG A 160 -10.34 -13.93 -4.90
C ARG A 160 -10.00 -15.34 -5.40
N LYS A 161 -9.90 -15.53 -6.73
CA LYS A 161 -9.55 -16.82 -7.33
C LYS A 161 -8.13 -17.27 -6.99
N HIS A 162 -7.27 -16.34 -6.65
CA HIS A 162 -5.89 -16.59 -6.29
C HIS A 162 -5.69 -16.80 -4.79
N ILE A 163 -6.71 -16.55 -3.96
CA ILE A 163 -6.70 -16.90 -2.54
C ILE A 163 -6.85 -18.43 -2.41
N LYS A 164 -5.87 -19.04 -1.77
CA LYS A 164 -5.76 -20.48 -1.63
C LYS A 164 -5.78 -20.87 -0.16
N GLU A 165 -6.61 -21.84 0.18
CA GLU A 165 -6.57 -22.46 1.49
C GLU A 165 -5.41 -23.48 1.56
N THR A 166 -4.65 -23.42 2.63
CA THR A 166 -3.55 -24.35 2.90
C THR A 166 -3.65 -24.90 4.31
N PRO A 167 -2.96 -25.99 4.66
CA PRO A 167 -2.96 -26.51 6.03
C PRO A 167 -2.46 -25.54 7.11
N VAL A 168 -1.85 -24.41 6.73
CA VAL A 168 -1.26 -23.43 7.64
C VAL A 168 -1.93 -22.06 7.55
N GLY A 169 -3.06 -21.96 6.87
CA GLY A 169 -3.82 -20.74 6.65
C GLY A 169 -3.95 -20.37 5.17
N TYR A 170 -4.51 -19.21 4.89
CA TYR A 170 -4.60 -18.75 3.51
C TYR A 170 -3.22 -18.39 2.94
N GLY A 171 -3.05 -18.68 1.66
CA GLY A 171 -1.97 -18.20 0.82
C GLY A 171 -2.55 -17.49 -0.40
N MET A 172 -1.73 -16.76 -1.14
CA MET A 172 -2.11 -16.21 -2.43
C MET A 172 -1.08 -16.62 -3.47
N THR A 173 -1.54 -17.08 -4.62
CA THR A 173 -0.67 -17.58 -5.70
C THR A 173 -1.00 -16.89 -7.02
N GLU A 174 0.02 -16.60 -7.83
CA GLU A 174 -0.15 -16.16 -9.22
C GLU A 174 -0.66 -17.28 -10.13
N PHE A 175 -0.53 -18.56 -9.70
CA PHE A 175 -0.69 -19.69 -10.57
C PHE A 175 -1.84 -20.59 -10.12
N LEU A 176 -2.81 -20.77 -10.97
CA LEU A 176 -3.87 -21.77 -10.77
C LEU A 176 -3.36 -23.21 -10.93
N VAL A 177 -2.30 -23.43 -11.73
CA VAL A 177 -1.64 -24.73 -11.88
C VAL A 177 -0.24 -24.74 -11.25
N GLN A 178 0.18 -25.89 -10.72
CA GLN A 178 1.45 -26.05 -10.03
C GLN A 178 2.64 -25.68 -10.93
N ARG A 179 3.59 -24.92 -10.39
CA ARG A 179 4.84 -24.53 -11.05
C ARG A 179 6.06 -25.09 -10.30
N SER A 180 7.03 -25.59 -11.03
CA SER A 180 8.26 -26.18 -10.44
C SER A 180 9.15 -25.17 -9.73
N TYR A 181 9.08 -23.92 -10.11
CA TYR A 181 9.88 -22.82 -9.52
C TYR A 181 9.20 -22.14 -8.33
N SER A 182 7.90 -22.38 -8.09
CA SER A 182 7.20 -21.91 -6.88
C SER A 182 7.66 -22.67 -5.63
N ASP A 183 7.30 -22.14 -4.46
CA ASP A 183 7.51 -22.80 -3.17
C ASP A 183 6.35 -23.73 -2.84
N LYS A 184 6.31 -24.22 -1.61
CA LYS A 184 5.23 -25.00 -1.03
C LYS A 184 3.88 -24.30 -1.28
N TYR A 185 2.84 -25.06 -1.53
CA TYR A 185 1.51 -24.56 -1.84
C TYR A 185 1.39 -23.71 -3.12
N ASN A 186 2.36 -23.82 -4.02
CA ASN A 186 2.43 -23.06 -5.28
C ASN A 186 2.61 -21.53 -5.08
N LEU A 187 3.22 -21.13 -3.97
CA LEU A 187 3.48 -19.72 -3.67
C LEU A 187 4.77 -19.24 -4.33
N ILE A 188 4.84 -17.96 -4.71
CA ILE A 188 6.05 -17.34 -5.26
C ILE A 188 6.34 -16.00 -4.60
N ALA A 189 7.58 -15.82 -4.15
CA ALA A 189 7.95 -14.69 -3.31
C ALA A 189 7.96 -13.33 -4.03
N CYS A 190 8.18 -13.29 -5.35
CA CYS A 190 8.19 -12.04 -6.10
C CYS A 190 6.86 -11.28 -6.05
N ALA A 191 5.76 -11.97 -5.78
CA ALA A 191 4.43 -11.38 -5.74
C ALA A 191 3.97 -10.93 -4.35
N ILE A 192 4.70 -11.23 -3.26
CA ILE A 192 4.25 -10.96 -1.89
C ILE A 192 3.87 -9.49 -1.69
N GLY A 193 4.75 -8.57 -2.07
CA GLY A 193 4.50 -7.14 -1.93
C GLY A 193 3.24 -6.70 -2.69
N HIS A 194 3.03 -7.18 -3.91
CA HIS A 194 1.82 -6.91 -4.70
C HIS A 194 0.57 -7.47 -4.02
N HIS A 195 0.61 -8.71 -3.54
CA HIS A 195 -0.51 -9.34 -2.86
C HIS A 195 -0.92 -8.56 -1.61
N ILE A 196 0.05 -8.08 -0.82
CA ILE A 196 -0.22 -7.25 0.36
C ILE A 196 -0.82 -5.90 -0.06
N TYR A 197 -0.24 -5.24 -1.08
CA TYR A 197 -0.72 -3.94 -1.56
C TYR A 197 -2.14 -3.99 -2.10
N GLU A 198 -2.53 -5.06 -2.76
CA GLU A 198 -3.91 -5.24 -3.23
C GLU A 198 -4.84 -5.65 -2.08
N SER A 199 -4.47 -6.66 -1.30
CA SER A 199 -5.35 -7.22 -0.26
C SER A 199 -5.51 -6.34 0.98
N ARG A 200 -4.66 -5.31 1.18
CA ARG A 200 -4.79 -4.37 2.32
C ARG A 200 -6.10 -3.58 2.34
N TRP A 201 -6.85 -3.60 1.24
CA TRP A 201 -8.15 -2.95 1.11
C TRP A 201 -9.33 -3.86 1.42
N LEU A 202 -9.09 -5.17 1.64
CA LEU A 202 -10.12 -6.11 2.06
C LEU A 202 -10.64 -5.74 3.45
N ARG A 203 -11.95 -5.83 3.63
CA ARG A 203 -12.60 -5.52 4.91
C ARG A 203 -12.34 -6.58 5.97
N ASP A 204 -12.28 -7.86 5.57
CA ASP A 204 -11.92 -8.95 6.48
C ASP A 204 -10.40 -9.13 6.48
N PRO A 205 -9.70 -8.73 7.54
CA PRO A 205 -8.24 -8.80 7.62
C PRO A 205 -7.72 -10.24 7.64
N LYS A 206 -8.57 -11.23 7.98
CA LYS A 206 -8.13 -12.63 8.13
C LYS A 206 -7.42 -13.18 6.90
N TYR A 207 -7.83 -12.77 5.70
CA TYR A 207 -7.20 -13.24 4.47
C TYR A 207 -5.75 -12.76 4.41
N LEU A 208 -5.55 -11.46 4.57
CA LEU A 208 -4.22 -10.87 4.49
C LEU A 208 -3.32 -11.26 5.66
N ASP A 209 -3.87 -11.34 6.88
CA ASP A 209 -3.16 -11.83 8.06
C ASP A 209 -2.57 -13.21 7.80
N GLN A 210 -3.40 -14.13 7.35
CA GLN A 210 -2.97 -15.50 7.10
C GLN A 210 -2.05 -15.62 5.89
N ILE A 211 -2.24 -14.82 4.84
CA ILE A 211 -1.32 -14.78 3.69
C ILE A 211 0.08 -14.38 4.16
N ILE A 212 0.20 -13.33 4.98
CA ILE A 212 1.49 -12.87 5.51
C ILE A 212 2.07 -13.94 6.46
N HIS A 213 1.28 -14.44 7.41
CA HIS A 213 1.74 -15.49 8.34
C HIS A 213 2.16 -16.77 7.61
N THR A 214 1.47 -17.16 6.55
CA THR A 214 1.85 -18.33 5.74
C THR A 214 3.25 -18.17 5.16
N TRP A 215 3.61 -16.97 4.68
CA TRP A 215 4.94 -16.69 4.18
C TRP A 215 6.03 -16.75 5.27
N TYR A 216 5.77 -16.14 6.42
CA TYR A 216 6.79 -15.98 7.47
C TYR A 216 6.85 -17.12 8.47
N ARG A 217 5.74 -17.85 8.66
CA ARG A 217 5.59 -18.85 9.73
C ARG A 217 4.97 -20.18 9.25
N GLY A 218 4.66 -20.32 7.97
CA GLY A 218 3.97 -21.50 7.41
C GLY A 218 4.85 -22.70 7.12
N ASN A 219 6.17 -22.64 7.33
CA ASN A 219 7.08 -23.74 7.17
C ASN A 219 7.59 -24.19 8.54
N ASP A 220 6.82 -25.03 9.22
CA ASP A 220 7.11 -25.52 10.57
C ASP A 220 7.42 -24.41 11.58
N GLY A 221 6.65 -23.33 11.55
CA GLY A 221 6.81 -22.15 12.40
C GLY A 221 7.85 -21.13 11.91
N GLY A 222 8.50 -21.39 10.78
CA GLY A 222 9.46 -20.49 10.15
C GLY A 222 9.06 -20.06 8.74
N PRO A 223 9.89 -19.24 8.08
CA PRO A 223 9.59 -18.71 6.76
C PRO A 223 9.63 -19.78 5.67
N MET A 224 8.87 -19.56 4.61
CA MET A 224 8.90 -20.40 3.42
C MET A 224 10.32 -20.49 2.84
N LYS A 225 10.69 -21.65 2.29
CA LYS A 225 12.07 -21.96 1.89
C LYS A 225 12.61 -21.08 0.77
N LYS A 226 11.75 -20.59 -0.11
CA LYS A 226 12.14 -19.74 -1.26
C LYS A 226 11.73 -18.28 -1.08
N MET A 227 11.49 -17.84 0.16
CA MET A 227 11.04 -16.49 0.46
C MET A 227 12.02 -15.41 -0.02
N ASP A 228 13.32 -15.66 0.10
CA ASP A 228 14.41 -14.77 -0.31
C ASP A 228 14.99 -15.11 -1.70
N LYS A 229 14.24 -15.87 -2.50
CA LYS A 229 14.65 -16.21 -3.87
C LYS A 229 14.50 -15.05 -4.84
N PHE A 230 13.45 -14.26 -4.67
CA PHE A 230 13.09 -13.15 -5.54
C PHE A 230 13.14 -11.83 -4.77
N SER A 231 13.51 -10.76 -5.45
CA SER A 231 13.47 -9.41 -4.90
C SER A 231 12.06 -9.05 -4.44
N SER A 232 11.93 -8.49 -3.24
CA SER A 232 10.64 -8.14 -2.65
C SER A 232 10.74 -6.92 -1.72
N TRP A 233 9.61 -6.25 -1.49
CA TRP A 233 9.50 -5.07 -0.61
C TRP A 233 8.53 -5.33 0.55
N ASN A 234 8.72 -6.45 1.23
CA ASN A 234 7.74 -6.96 2.18
C ASN A 234 7.55 -6.08 3.41
N ALA A 235 8.63 -5.50 3.97
CA ALA A 235 8.51 -4.59 5.11
C ALA A 235 7.76 -3.32 4.74
N ASP A 236 8.03 -2.75 3.57
CA ASP A 236 7.29 -1.61 3.03
C ASP A 236 5.81 -1.97 2.84
N ALA A 237 5.52 -3.16 2.30
CA ALA A 237 4.15 -3.61 2.07
C ALA A 237 3.36 -3.79 3.38
N VAL A 238 3.96 -4.36 4.43
CA VAL A 238 3.32 -4.50 5.75
C VAL A 238 3.09 -3.13 6.40
N LEU A 239 4.04 -2.20 6.28
CA LEU A 239 3.82 -0.82 6.72
C LEU A 239 2.68 -0.17 5.92
N ALA A 240 2.63 -0.35 4.60
CA ALA A 240 1.58 0.19 3.75
C ALA A 240 0.20 -0.41 4.07
N ARG A 241 0.14 -1.66 4.55
CA ARG A 241 -1.07 -2.25 5.12
C ARG A 241 -1.50 -1.48 6.37
N TYR A 242 -0.62 -1.34 7.35
CA TYR A 242 -0.89 -0.57 8.57
C TYR A 242 -1.42 0.84 8.26
N MET A 243 -0.88 1.50 7.24
CA MET A 243 -1.35 2.82 6.81
C MET A 243 -2.80 2.83 6.31
N VAL A 244 -3.37 1.68 5.96
CA VAL A 244 -4.76 1.52 5.51
C VAL A 244 -5.67 1.08 6.66
N ASP A 245 -5.31 0.00 7.37
CA ASP A 245 -6.18 -0.63 8.36
C ASP A 245 -5.95 -0.16 9.81
N GLY A 246 -4.78 0.43 10.08
CA GLY A 246 -4.41 0.91 11.42
C GLY A 246 -4.07 -0.19 12.42
N ASP A 247 -3.97 -1.44 11.98
CA ASP A 247 -3.62 -2.56 12.85
C ASP A 247 -2.14 -2.53 13.24
N LYS A 248 -1.86 -1.73 14.28
CA LYS A 248 -0.53 -1.59 14.84
C LYS A 248 -0.02 -2.88 15.46
N ASP A 249 -0.88 -3.63 16.11
CA ASP A 249 -0.50 -4.84 16.83
C ASP A 249 -0.01 -5.92 15.87
N PHE A 250 -0.72 -6.13 14.76
CA PHE A 250 -0.26 -7.02 13.69
C PHE A 250 1.07 -6.56 13.10
N MET A 251 1.21 -5.28 12.78
CA MET A 251 2.45 -4.75 12.22
C MET A 251 3.64 -4.97 13.18
N LEU A 252 3.45 -4.74 14.48
CA LEU A 252 4.50 -4.94 15.49
C LEU A 252 4.83 -6.41 15.68
N ASP A 253 3.84 -7.31 15.63
CA ASP A 253 4.06 -8.77 15.68
C ASP A 253 4.95 -9.24 14.52
N MET A 254 4.78 -8.65 13.32
CA MET A 254 5.57 -8.99 12.14
C MET A 254 6.96 -8.34 12.09
N THR A 255 7.21 -7.31 12.88
CA THR A 255 8.45 -6.50 12.78
C THR A 255 9.73 -7.33 12.88
N LYS A 256 9.77 -8.30 13.81
CA LYS A 256 10.95 -9.16 13.99
C LYS A 256 11.18 -10.09 12.79
N ASP A 257 10.14 -10.61 12.21
CA ASP A 257 10.22 -11.48 11.02
C ASP A 257 10.75 -10.69 9.82
N LEU A 258 10.23 -9.48 9.62
CA LEU A 258 10.66 -8.55 8.57
C LEU A 258 12.12 -8.11 8.75
N GLU A 259 12.52 -7.80 9.97
CA GLU A 259 13.92 -7.47 10.29
C GLU A 259 14.85 -8.66 9.99
N THR A 260 14.44 -9.87 10.35
CA THR A 260 15.20 -11.11 10.09
C THR A 260 15.37 -11.35 8.59
N GLU A 261 14.33 -11.10 7.80
CA GLU A 261 14.39 -11.17 6.34
C GLU A 261 15.38 -10.13 5.80
N TYR A 262 15.27 -8.87 6.21
CA TYR A 262 16.19 -7.81 5.80
C TYR A 262 17.65 -8.18 6.08
N GLN A 263 17.95 -8.64 7.29
CA GLN A 263 19.29 -9.09 7.69
C GLN A 263 19.78 -10.29 6.88
N ARG A 264 18.90 -11.16 6.41
CA ARG A 264 19.27 -12.26 5.51
C ARG A 264 19.74 -11.71 4.16
N TRP A 265 19.02 -10.77 3.56
CA TRP A 265 19.44 -10.07 2.36
C TRP A 265 20.82 -9.39 2.55
N GLU A 266 21.07 -8.77 3.69
CA GLU A 266 22.38 -8.18 4.01
C GLU A 266 23.50 -9.23 4.00
N ARG A 267 23.26 -10.40 4.57
CA ARG A 267 24.28 -11.46 4.63
C ARG A 267 24.54 -12.12 3.29
N THR A 268 23.54 -12.24 2.43
CA THR A 268 23.62 -13.05 1.20
C THR A 268 23.86 -12.24 -0.06
N ASN A 269 23.31 -11.03 -0.15
CA ASN A 269 23.26 -10.27 -1.39
C ASN A 269 23.94 -8.90 -1.33
N ARG A 270 24.40 -8.46 -0.16
CA ARG A 270 25.08 -7.18 -0.01
C ARG A 270 26.50 -7.25 -0.52
N LEU A 271 26.88 -6.29 -1.38
CA LEU A 271 28.20 -6.11 -1.92
C LEU A 271 29.10 -5.31 -0.96
N LYS A 272 30.41 -5.30 -1.22
CA LYS A 272 31.38 -4.54 -0.40
C LYS A 272 31.14 -3.03 -0.47
N ASN A 273 30.64 -2.51 -1.58
CA ASN A 273 30.28 -1.10 -1.72
C ASN A 273 28.96 -0.72 -1.06
N GLY A 274 28.21 -1.68 -0.52
CA GLY A 274 26.97 -1.45 0.19
C GLY A 274 25.70 -1.66 -0.62
N LEU A 275 25.77 -1.75 -1.95
CA LEU A 275 24.65 -2.11 -2.82
C LEU A 275 24.31 -3.60 -2.71
N TYR A 276 23.14 -3.97 -3.20
CA TYR A 276 22.69 -5.37 -3.26
C TYR A 276 22.69 -5.86 -4.70
N TRP A 277 23.11 -7.10 -4.88
CA TRP A 277 23.04 -7.78 -6.17
C TRP A 277 21.82 -8.69 -6.26
N GLN A 278 21.33 -8.90 -7.48
CA GLN A 278 20.33 -9.92 -7.80
C GLN A 278 20.57 -10.46 -9.22
N GLY A 279 20.09 -11.67 -9.48
CA GLY A 279 19.99 -12.22 -10.82
C GLY A 279 18.80 -11.62 -11.58
N ASP A 280 18.89 -11.58 -12.89
CA ASP A 280 17.88 -10.99 -13.77
C ASP A 280 16.47 -11.54 -13.53
N VAL A 281 16.35 -12.87 -13.63
CA VAL A 281 15.07 -13.58 -13.43
C VAL A 281 14.52 -13.42 -12.02
N GLN A 282 15.39 -13.39 -11.01
CA GLN A 282 15.00 -13.24 -9.63
C GLN A 282 14.62 -11.79 -9.26
N ASP A 283 14.96 -10.85 -10.12
CA ASP A 283 14.57 -9.44 -9.97
C ASP A 283 13.32 -9.09 -10.79
N GLY A 284 12.65 -10.10 -11.37
CA GLY A 284 11.45 -9.93 -12.18
C GLY A 284 11.71 -9.43 -13.60
N MET A 285 12.96 -9.59 -14.09
CA MET A 285 13.41 -9.09 -15.40
C MET A 285 13.90 -10.26 -16.27
N GLU A 286 12.96 -11.09 -16.76
CA GLU A 286 13.29 -12.32 -17.51
C GLU A 286 14.13 -12.08 -18.75
N GLU A 287 13.91 -10.96 -19.44
CA GLU A 287 14.55 -10.59 -20.71
C GLU A 287 15.08 -9.16 -20.66
N SER A 288 15.92 -8.84 -19.68
CA SER A 288 16.50 -7.50 -19.61
C SER A 288 17.76 -7.38 -20.45
N ILE A 289 18.08 -6.15 -20.86
CA ILE A 289 19.31 -5.79 -21.57
C ILE A 289 20.56 -5.80 -20.67
N SER A 290 20.44 -6.14 -19.41
CA SER A 290 21.49 -6.05 -18.41
C SER A 290 22.46 -7.23 -18.37
N GLY A 291 22.55 -8.00 -19.44
CA GLY A 291 23.66 -8.94 -19.66
C GLY A 291 23.41 -10.40 -19.34
N GLY A 292 22.14 -10.81 -19.13
CA GLY A 292 21.73 -12.21 -19.11
C GLY A 292 21.10 -12.70 -17.81
N ARG A 293 20.22 -13.69 -17.97
CA ARG A 293 19.24 -14.20 -16.98
C ARG A 293 19.80 -14.57 -15.61
N LYS A 294 21.04 -15.01 -15.55
CA LYS A 294 21.65 -15.53 -14.31
C LYS A 294 22.84 -14.70 -13.81
N LYS A 295 23.09 -13.57 -14.45
CA LYS A 295 24.20 -12.70 -14.04
C LYS A 295 23.85 -11.92 -12.78
N LYS A 296 24.78 -11.92 -11.85
CA LYS A 296 24.68 -11.16 -10.60
C LYS A 296 25.14 -9.73 -10.84
N TYR A 297 24.22 -8.80 -10.77
CA TYR A 297 24.51 -7.38 -10.90
C TYR A 297 23.89 -6.60 -9.72
N ALA A 298 24.51 -5.49 -9.33
CA ALA A 298 23.83 -4.50 -8.53
C ALA A 298 22.75 -3.86 -9.41
N ARG A 299 21.51 -4.02 -9.01
CA ARG A 299 20.35 -3.63 -9.81
C ARG A 299 19.54 -2.54 -9.13
N PRO A 300 19.04 -1.54 -9.85
CA PRO A 300 18.18 -0.51 -9.27
C PRO A 300 16.99 -1.08 -8.54
N THR A 301 16.34 -2.13 -9.07
CA THR A 301 15.13 -2.75 -8.49
C THR A 301 15.37 -3.26 -7.08
N ILE A 302 16.29 -4.23 -6.89
CA ILE A 302 16.55 -4.78 -5.55
C ILE A 302 17.03 -3.71 -4.57
N ASN A 303 17.81 -2.74 -5.03
CA ASN A 303 18.31 -1.68 -4.16
C ASN A 303 17.21 -0.70 -3.75
N SER A 304 16.24 -0.40 -4.64
CA SER A 304 15.05 0.38 -4.32
C SER A 304 14.14 -0.35 -3.33
N TYR A 305 13.98 -1.67 -3.48
CA TYR A 305 13.21 -2.47 -2.53
C TYR A 305 13.89 -2.52 -1.16
N MET A 306 15.20 -2.70 -1.10
CA MET A 306 15.94 -2.69 0.16
C MET A 306 15.93 -1.31 0.83
N TYR A 307 15.89 -0.23 0.04
CA TYR A 307 15.66 1.11 0.56
C TYR A 307 14.27 1.23 1.20
N GLY A 308 13.21 0.84 0.49
CA GLY A 308 11.83 0.87 0.99
C GLY A 308 11.67 0.04 2.26
N ASN A 309 12.23 -1.19 2.27
CA ASN A 309 12.22 -2.06 3.45
C ASN A 309 12.96 -1.43 4.65
N ALA A 310 14.11 -0.77 4.42
CA ALA A 310 14.83 -0.07 5.49
C ALA A 310 14.02 1.12 6.04
N LYS A 311 13.42 1.93 5.18
CA LYS A 311 12.53 3.03 5.59
C LYS A 311 11.36 2.51 6.43
N ALA A 312 10.72 1.42 5.99
CA ALA A 312 9.62 0.80 6.73
C ALA A 312 10.05 0.31 8.12
N LEU A 313 11.18 -0.41 8.20
CA LEU A 313 11.71 -0.88 9.48
C LEU A 313 12.11 0.28 10.40
N SER A 314 12.62 1.39 9.87
CA SER A 314 12.89 2.60 10.65
C SER A 314 11.61 3.17 11.26
N ILE A 315 10.54 3.27 10.47
CA ILE A 315 9.22 3.76 10.92
C ILE A 315 8.61 2.80 11.96
N MET A 316 8.71 1.49 11.74
CA MET A 316 8.26 0.48 12.72
C MET A 316 9.02 0.61 14.04
N GLY A 317 10.33 0.91 13.99
CA GLY A 317 11.13 1.22 15.17
C GLY A 317 10.61 2.44 15.92
N ILE A 318 10.27 3.52 15.23
CA ILE A 318 9.66 4.72 15.84
C ILE A 318 8.33 4.36 16.50
N LEU A 319 7.47 3.64 15.78
CA LEU A 319 6.13 3.28 16.27
C LEU A 319 6.16 2.30 17.45
N SER A 320 7.19 1.45 17.55
CA SER A 320 7.40 0.54 18.68
C SER A 320 8.14 1.17 19.85
N GLY A 321 8.77 2.35 19.66
CA GLY A 321 9.65 2.96 20.66
C GLY A 321 11.08 2.37 20.67
N ASP A 322 11.46 1.59 19.68
CA ASP A 322 12.84 1.09 19.51
C ASP A 322 13.68 2.09 18.71
N GLU A 323 14.23 3.09 19.43
CA GLU A 323 15.09 4.13 18.85
C GLU A 323 16.34 3.54 18.18
N GLY A 324 16.88 2.43 18.69
CA GLY A 324 18.03 1.76 18.13
C GLY A 324 17.72 1.18 16.75
N MET A 325 16.58 0.54 16.60
CA MET A 325 16.08 0.04 15.32
C MET A 325 15.80 1.20 14.36
N ALA A 326 15.08 2.22 14.82
CA ALA A 326 14.73 3.40 14.04
C ALA A 326 15.98 4.06 13.42
N MET A 327 16.97 4.35 14.23
CA MET A 327 18.23 4.96 13.78
C MET A 327 19.02 4.04 12.85
N ARG A 328 19.19 2.77 13.20
CA ARG A 328 19.94 1.79 12.39
C ARG A 328 19.41 1.69 10.97
N TYR A 329 18.10 1.52 10.82
CA TYR A 329 17.48 1.36 9.51
C TYR A 329 17.26 2.68 8.77
N GLY A 330 17.09 3.80 9.48
CA GLY A 330 17.14 5.13 8.89
C GLY A 330 18.46 5.42 8.19
N MET A 331 19.58 5.22 8.90
CA MET A 331 20.92 5.36 8.32
C MET A 331 21.16 4.42 7.15
N ARG A 332 20.62 3.20 7.21
CA ARG A 332 20.73 2.22 6.12
C ARG A 332 19.97 2.69 4.86
N ALA A 333 18.78 3.22 5.03
CA ALA A 333 18.00 3.79 3.94
C ALA A 333 18.72 4.98 3.29
N ASP A 334 19.20 5.94 4.07
CA ASP A 334 19.91 7.11 3.56
C ASP A 334 21.18 6.73 2.79
N THR A 335 21.92 5.73 3.31
CA THR A 335 23.10 5.19 2.63
C THR A 335 22.72 4.58 1.28
N LEU A 336 21.67 3.74 1.24
CA LEU A 336 21.22 3.10 0.00
C LEU A 336 20.73 4.12 -1.03
N LYS A 337 19.96 5.12 -0.60
CA LYS A 337 19.52 6.21 -1.46
C LYS A 337 20.72 6.86 -2.15
N SER A 338 21.73 7.26 -1.36
CA SER A 338 22.93 7.89 -1.90
C SER A 338 23.70 6.99 -2.87
N LEU A 339 23.82 5.69 -2.57
CA LEU A 339 24.50 4.73 -3.45
C LEU A 339 23.74 4.53 -4.78
N VAL A 340 22.42 4.42 -4.74
CA VAL A 340 21.59 4.27 -5.94
C VAL A 340 21.68 5.51 -6.83
N GLU A 341 21.60 6.70 -6.23
CA GLU A 341 21.67 7.97 -6.95
C GLU A 341 23.06 8.24 -7.54
N ASN A 342 24.14 7.84 -6.85
CA ASN A 342 25.50 8.14 -7.30
C ASN A 342 26.09 7.03 -8.18
N ASP A 343 25.84 5.76 -7.87
CA ASP A 343 26.53 4.63 -8.51
C ASP A 343 25.70 3.99 -9.63
N LEU A 344 24.36 4.09 -9.56
CA LEU A 344 23.47 3.46 -10.55
C LEU A 344 22.81 4.46 -11.50
N TRP A 345 22.81 5.75 -11.19
CA TRP A 345 22.29 6.77 -12.09
C TRP A 345 23.30 7.15 -13.17
N ASN A 346 22.94 6.90 -14.42
CA ASN A 346 23.76 7.34 -15.56
C ASN A 346 23.31 8.73 -16.06
N THR A 347 24.12 9.74 -15.81
CA THR A 347 23.80 11.14 -16.19
C THR A 347 23.75 11.34 -17.71
N ARG A 348 24.49 10.55 -18.50
CA ARG A 348 24.47 10.63 -19.95
C ARG A 348 23.18 10.05 -20.53
N HIS A 349 22.73 8.91 -20.00
CA HIS A 349 21.53 8.23 -20.49
C HIS A 349 20.26 8.68 -19.77
N GLN A 350 20.39 9.46 -18.70
CA GLN A 350 19.25 9.90 -17.87
C GLN A 350 18.42 8.71 -17.38
N PHE A 351 19.09 7.64 -16.94
CA PHE A 351 18.48 6.37 -16.58
C PHE A 351 19.28 5.65 -15.50
N PHE A 352 18.60 4.84 -14.67
CA PHE A 352 19.26 3.94 -13.72
C PHE A 352 19.73 2.67 -14.42
N GLU A 353 21.01 2.37 -14.30
CA GLU A 353 21.65 1.22 -14.95
C GLU A 353 22.10 0.17 -13.92
N THR A 354 22.24 -1.05 -14.37
CA THR A 354 22.83 -2.12 -13.56
C THR A 354 24.35 -1.99 -13.55
N MET A 355 24.95 -2.26 -12.38
CA MET A 355 26.42 -2.28 -12.24
C MET A 355 26.91 -3.73 -12.10
N ARG A 356 27.99 -4.05 -12.80
CA ARG A 356 28.62 -5.38 -12.67
C ARG A 356 29.24 -5.56 -11.30
N THR A 357 29.18 -6.78 -10.78
CA THR A 357 29.74 -7.10 -9.44
C THR A 357 31.21 -7.45 -9.47
N ASP A 358 31.78 -7.60 -10.64
CA ASP A 358 33.18 -7.92 -10.90
C ASP A 358 34.03 -6.71 -11.39
N SER A 359 33.46 -5.53 -11.29
CA SER A 359 34.10 -4.25 -11.66
C SER A 359 34.69 -3.51 -10.46
#